data_5b84c8740279a44b6ab7fc7c0000050d
#
_entry.id   5b84c8740279a44b6ab7fc7c0000050d
#
_cell.length_a   1.000
_cell.length_b   1.000
_cell.length_c   1.000
_cell.angle_alpha   90.00
_cell.angle_beta   90.00
_cell.angle_gamma   90.00
#
_symmetry.space_group_name_H-M   'P 1'
#
loop_
_entity.id
_entity.type
_entity.pdbx_description
1 polymer ?
#
loop_
_entity_poly.entity_id
_entity_poly.type
_entity_poly.pdbx_seq_one_letter_code
_entity_poly.pdbx_strand_id
1 'polypeptide(L)'
;MRQNKDGEPKLFRLLGHFSIALILGASALSAQSFADFKRSQSQSFSKYKDERDNAFNKYLKQQWEAYNVYKGTPLYEKPKPKTIPPAKVKKIKSVGPKVSIEIKKVKDAKPKPAQKFVIYKEPKVKKEDAKVVVVEPTKKEVKKEEIKKEKVVVSKDISFDFFGSELGFDVPKGIKSAKFYPQNQKGIANFFNSVASSDYKGLIDEIQSVSKAMNLNDWGLYLLVLDVSKHIYSNQDNANLLSWFIFNKMGYSVKIGLAKGHVLLLHYSKKTIYATPNYNFSNKKFYAVSNYAKGRVGRLYSYKQDYPGATKPLDLSLKTLPNFMLDTKKKILSFDNNGKTYSVSFDYNQNLIDFMATYPQADYETYFNAPIEARTYKSIAKDIKKYVDGKKAGDAMNFVLHFVQKSFKYERDDEQFGREKVMFASETLYYDKSDCEDRAVLFSYLIKELFGIGVLGVKYKDHMATALYVPMDGDSIKAGKRKFVLADPTYINASIGQSMPKYKSLRPESFVVVKRD
;
A
#
# COMPACT_ATOMS: atom_id res chain seq x y z
N MET A 1 -13.22 50.05 28.33
CA MET A 1 -12.45 49.04 29.02
C MET A 1 -12.05 47.96 28.01
N ARG A 2 -10.79 47.94 27.59
CA ARG A 2 -10.23 46.95 26.63
C ARG A 2 -9.62 45.82 27.44
N GLN A 3 -10.05 44.60 27.22
CA GLN A 3 -9.38 43.42 27.74
C GLN A 3 -8.47 42.84 26.66
N ASN A 4 -7.20 42.81 26.95
CA ASN A 4 -6.19 42.08 26.19
C ASN A 4 -6.30 40.57 26.51
N LYS A 5 -6.47 39.77 25.45
CA LYS A 5 -6.24 38.33 25.45
C LYS A 5 -4.90 38.11 24.77
N ASP A 6 -3.85 37.82 25.51
CA ASP A 6 -2.64 37.22 24.97
C ASP A 6 -1.93 36.47 26.08
N GLY A 7 -2.12 35.16 26.08
CA GLY A 7 -1.47 34.20 26.97
C GLY A 7 -1.00 32.97 26.17
N GLU A 8 -0.15 33.19 25.17
CA GLU A 8 0.61 32.09 24.57
C GLU A 8 2.09 32.18 24.94
N PRO A 9 2.74 31.06 25.32
CA PRO A 9 4.14 31.08 25.71
C PRO A 9 5.05 31.31 24.50
N LYS A 10 5.86 32.34 24.60
CA LYS A 10 6.83 32.84 23.59
C LYS A 10 8.00 31.90 23.25
N LEU A 11 7.87 30.57 23.29
CA LEU A 11 9.02 29.68 23.09
C LEU A 11 9.10 29.01 21.71
N PHE A 12 8.19 29.29 20.78
CA PHE A 12 8.17 28.55 19.49
C PHE A 12 8.20 29.41 18.24
N ARG A 13 8.65 30.66 18.33
CA ARG A 13 8.69 31.58 17.15
C ARG A 13 10.08 31.76 16.51
N LEU A 14 11.05 30.87 16.79
CA LEU A 14 12.43 31.01 16.31
C LEU A 14 12.85 29.98 15.24
N LEU A 15 11.91 29.34 14.56
CA LEU A 15 12.20 28.31 13.55
C LEU A 15 11.59 28.61 12.16
N GLY A 16 11.70 29.82 11.73
CA GLY A 16 11.28 30.10 10.37
C GLY A 16 11.98 31.32 9.82
N HIS A 17 13.18 31.22 9.36
CA HIS A 17 13.83 32.04 8.32
C HIS A 17 15.35 31.81 8.33
N PHE A 18 15.83 30.77 7.66
CA PHE A 18 17.19 30.77 7.16
C PHE A 18 17.16 31.30 5.73
N SER A 19 17.25 32.62 5.61
CA SER A 19 17.61 33.28 4.36
C SER A 19 19.07 32.97 4.08
N ILE A 20 19.35 32.30 2.96
CA ILE A 20 20.70 32.14 2.41
C ILE A 20 21.13 33.51 1.90
N ALA A 21 21.89 34.25 2.69
CA ALA A 21 22.61 35.42 2.23
C ALA A 21 23.93 34.95 1.58
N LEU A 22 24.01 35.03 0.27
CA LEU A 22 25.26 34.89 -0.49
C LEU A 22 26.07 36.16 -0.28
N ILE A 23 27.10 36.12 0.58
CA ILE A 23 28.11 37.20 0.66
C ILE A 23 29.33 36.74 -0.14
N LEU A 24 29.50 37.31 -1.32
CA LEU A 24 30.74 37.29 -2.09
C LEU A 24 31.71 38.27 -1.46
N GLY A 25 32.61 37.79 -0.62
CA GLY A 25 33.75 38.52 -0.08
C GLY A 25 35.02 37.76 -0.42
N ALA A 26 35.79 38.25 -1.39
CA ALA A 26 37.11 37.74 -1.74
C ALA A 26 38.11 38.13 -0.62
N SER A 27 38.51 37.16 0.19
CA SER A 27 39.73 37.20 1.01
C SER A 27 40.22 35.79 1.22
N ALA A 28 41.51 35.57 1.12
CA ALA A 28 42.21 34.29 1.14
C ALA A 28 41.77 33.40 2.30
N LEU A 29 40.78 32.55 2.09
CA LEU A 29 40.37 31.47 2.97
C LEU A 29 41.09 30.23 2.45
N SER A 30 41.93 29.65 3.34
CA SER A 30 42.40 28.28 3.21
C SER A 30 41.21 27.41 2.79
N ALA A 31 41.34 26.74 1.65
CA ALA A 31 40.30 25.88 1.12
C ALA A 31 39.97 24.78 2.15
N GLN A 32 38.97 25.01 2.97
CA GLN A 32 38.34 23.94 3.74
C GLN A 32 37.92 22.89 2.73
N SER A 33 38.45 21.69 2.86
CA SER A 33 38.15 20.65 1.89
C SER A 33 36.63 20.40 1.91
N PHE A 34 36.05 20.04 0.77
CA PHE A 34 34.65 19.64 0.70
C PHE A 34 34.30 18.55 1.74
N ALA A 35 35.30 17.76 2.12
CA ALA A 35 35.21 16.78 3.18
C ALA A 35 35.00 17.41 4.56
N ASP A 36 35.68 18.51 4.88
CA ASP A 36 35.51 19.22 6.17
C ASP A 36 34.15 19.93 6.23
N PHE A 37 33.69 20.52 5.15
CA PHE A 37 32.35 21.09 5.03
C PHE A 37 31.27 20.01 5.25
N LYS A 38 31.40 18.85 4.59
CA LYS A 38 30.49 17.73 4.75
C LYS A 38 30.50 17.18 6.18
N ARG A 39 31.69 17.12 6.81
CA ARG A 39 31.85 16.69 8.22
C ARG A 39 31.19 17.69 9.17
N SER A 40 31.41 18.98 9.00
CA SER A 40 30.77 20.04 9.80
C SER A 40 29.26 20.05 9.67
N GLN A 41 28.73 19.93 8.45
CA GLN A 41 27.29 19.79 8.19
C GLN A 41 26.73 18.53 8.87
N SER A 42 27.43 17.38 8.77
CA SER A 42 27.02 16.13 9.40
C SER A 42 27.00 16.24 10.92
N GLN A 43 28.00 16.89 11.51
CA GLN A 43 28.07 17.12 12.96
C GLN A 43 26.95 18.05 13.45
N SER A 44 26.70 19.15 12.74
CA SER A 44 25.62 20.09 13.07
C SER A 44 24.26 19.44 12.96
N PHE A 45 24.04 18.62 11.94
CA PHE A 45 22.81 17.85 11.76
C PHE A 45 22.64 16.77 12.86
N SER A 46 23.73 16.09 13.23
CA SER A 46 23.70 15.11 14.34
C SER A 46 23.33 15.78 15.65
N LYS A 47 23.97 16.91 15.99
CA LYS A 47 23.68 17.68 17.20
C LYS A 47 22.21 18.13 17.25
N TYR A 48 21.70 18.70 16.16
CA TYR A 48 20.29 19.11 16.07
C TYR A 48 19.32 17.94 16.25
N LYS A 49 19.65 16.78 15.68
CA LYS A 49 18.86 15.55 15.81
C LYS A 49 18.84 15.08 17.27
N ASP A 50 19.98 15.06 17.93
CA ASP A 50 20.13 14.62 19.33
C ASP A 50 19.35 15.55 20.28
N GLU A 51 19.43 16.86 20.08
CA GLU A 51 18.64 17.85 20.83
C GLU A 51 17.14 17.63 20.68
N ARG A 52 16.68 17.35 19.47
CA ARG A 52 15.26 17.07 19.15
C ARG A 52 14.79 15.78 19.80
N ASP A 53 15.59 14.72 19.74
CA ASP A 53 15.27 13.43 20.33
C ASP A 53 15.23 13.52 21.87
N ASN A 54 16.16 14.25 22.47
CA ASN A 54 16.19 14.51 23.91
C ASN A 54 14.97 15.32 24.38
N ALA A 55 14.59 16.35 23.64
CA ALA A 55 13.40 17.15 23.94
C ALA A 55 12.12 16.30 23.86
N PHE A 56 11.98 15.48 22.82
CA PHE A 56 10.83 14.59 22.69
C PHE A 56 10.81 13.50 23.75
N ASN A 57 11.96 12.92 24.10
CA ASN A 57 12.06 11.93 25.17
C ASN A 57 11.68 12.53 26.56
N LYS A 58 12.11 13.77 26.83
CA LYS A 58 11.69 14.49 28.04
C LYS A 58 10.17 14.69 28.05
N TYR A 59 9.59 15.02 26.91
CA TYR A 59 8.14 15.17 26.77
C TYR A 59 7.39 13.84 26.99
N LEU A 60 7.88 12.71 26.50
CA LEU A 60 7.27 11.38 26.70
C LEU A 60 7.16 10.99 28.19
N LYS A 61 8.04 11.52 29.05
CA LYS A 61 8.00 11.27 30.51
C LYS A 61 6.92 12.07 31.24
N GLN A 62 6.30 13.05 30.58
CA GLN A 62 5.23 13.86 31.16
C GLN A 62 3.93 13.06 31.28
N GLN A 63 2.93 13.65 31.94
CA GLN A 63 1.64 12.99 32.13
C GLN A 63 0.92 12.78 30.79
N TRP A 64 0.51 11.55 30.54
CA TRP A 64 -0.32 11.18 29.39
C TRP A 64 -1.79 11.37 29.72
N GLU A 65 -2.58 11.69 28.69
CA GLU A 65 -4.00 11.85 28.78
C GLU A 65 -4.74 10.61 28.30
N ALA A 66 -5.97 10.48 28.77
CA ALA A 66 -6.84 9.39 28.38
C ALA A 66 -7.66 9.76 27.15
N TYR A 67 -7.69 8.87 26.16
CA TYR A 67 -8.44 9.01 24.92
C TYR A 67 -9.47 7.90 24.79
N ASN A 68 -10.69 8.29 24.42
CA ASN A 68 -11.75 7.33 24.14
C ASN A 68 -11.59 6.79 22.72
N VAL A 69 -11.91 5.49 22.57
CA VAL A 69 -11.98 4.86 21.25
C VAL A 69 -13.25 5.25 20.54
N TYR A 70 -13.13 5.53 19.26
CA TYR A 70 -14.27 5.62 18.35
C TYR A 70 -14.35 4.31 17.57
N LYS A 71 -15.57 3.76 17.46
CA LYS A 71 -15.79 2.58 16.61
C LYS A 71 -15.46 2.91 15.16
N GLY A 72 -14.95 1.93 14.43
CA GLY A 72 -14.70 2.11 13.01
C GLY A 72 -16.00 2.43 12.27
N THR A 73 -15.91 3.34 11.30
CA THR A 73 -17.02 3.63 10.39
C THR A 73 -17.33 2.37 9.57
N PRO A 74 -18.57 1.89 9.50
CA PRO A 74 -18.93 0.77 8.65
C PRO A 74 -18.84 1.17 7.17
N LEU A 75 -18.56 0.23 6.30
CA LEU A 75 -18.46 0.46 4.87
C LEU A 75 -19.84 0.68 4.23
N TYR A 76 -20.85 -0.03 4.72
CA TYR A 76 -22.23 0.08 4.31
C TYR A 76 -23.13 0.45 5.50
N GLU A 77 -24.13 1.29 5.24
CA GLU A 77 -25.14 1.63 6.26
C GLU A 77 -26.13 0.49 6.52
N LYS A 78 -26.38 -0.34 5.51
CA LYS A 78 -27.31 -1.48 5.57
C LYS A 78 -26.60 -2.74 5.08
N PRO A 79 -26.95 -3.91 5.60
CA PRO A 79 -26.43 -5.18 5.11
C PRO A 79 -26.72 -5.35 3.61
N LYS A 80 -25.76 -5.86 2.87
CA LYS A 80 -25.92 -6.20 1.45
C LYS A 80 -26.99 -7.28 1.26
N PRO A 81 -27.68 -7.34 0.11
CA PRO A 81 -28.65 -8.40 -0.17
C PRO A 81 -28.02 -9.78 -0.10
N LYS A 82 -28.70 -10.75 0.51
CA LYS A 82 -28.22 -12.16 0.53
C LYS A 82 -28.33 -12.82 -0.83
N THR A 83 -29.36 -12.47 -1.58
CA THR A 83 -29.62 -12.99 -2.93
C THR A 83 -30.03 -11.86 -3.85
N ILE A 84 -29.62 -11.95 -5.10
CA ILE A 84 -29.99 -11.01 -6.14
C ILE A 84 -30.71 -11.79 -7.24
N PRO A 85 -32.02 -11.56 -7.43
CA PRO A 85 -32.77 -12.24 -8.47
C PRO A 85 -32.24 -11.82 -9.87
N PRO A 86 -32.13 -12.77 -10.82
CA PRO A 86 -31.64 -12.45 -12.14
C PRO A 86 -32.60 -11.51 -12.90
N ALA A 87 -32.04 -10.72 -13.79
CA ALA A 87 -32.81 -9.86 -14.70
C ALA A 87 -33.55 -10.69 -15.74
N LYS A 88 -34.71 -10.20 -16.18
CA LYS A 88 -35.34 -10.69 -17.40
C LYS A 88 -34.46 -10.31 -18.60
N VAL A 89 -34.08 -11.32 -19.40
CA VAL A 89 -33.26 -11.11 -20.60
C VAL A 89 -34.04 -10.21 -21.58
N LYS A 90 -33.45 -9.09 -21.94
CA LYS A 90 -34.00 -8.18 -22.97
C LYS A 90 -33.10 -8.23 -24.20
N LYS A 91 -33.70 -8.39 -25.40
CA LYS A 91 -32.97 -8.13 -26.64
C LYS A 91 -32.67 -6.63 -26.73
N ILE A 92 -31.39 -6.29 -26.66
CA ILE A 92 -30.91 -4.92 -26.82
C ILE A 92 -30.47 -4.73 -28.25
N LYS A 93 -30.81 -3.56 -28.79
CA LYS A 93 -30.36 -3.19 -30.15
C LYS A 93 -28.84 -2.99 -30.11
N SER A 94 -28.16 -3.68 -30.99
CA SER A 94 -26.72 -3.55 -31.18
C SER A 94 -26.35 -2.13 -31.59
N VAL A 95 -25.51 -1.43 -30.84
CA VAL A 95 -25.18 0.00 -31.04
C VAL A 95 -23.68 0.28 -31.01
N GLY A 96 -23.29 1.38 -31.62
CA GLY A 96 -21.91 1.87 -31.66
C GLY A 96 -21.06 1.32 -32.81
N PRO A 97 -19.84 1.81 -32.98
CA PRO A 97 -18.89 1.34 -33.98
C PRO A 97 -18.44 -0.09 -33.69
N LYS A 98 -17.88 -0.75 -34.69
CA LYS A 98 -17.15 -2.01 -34.47
C LYS A 98 -15.89 -1.74 -33.66
N VAL A 99 -15.64 -2.56 -32.63
CA VAL A 99 -14.44 -2.45 -31.78
C VAL A 99 -13.29 -3.27 -32.35
N SER A 100 -12.09 -2.76 -32.20
CA SER A 100 -10.85 -3.51 -32.32
C SER A 100 -10.05 -3.29 -31.03
N ILE A 101 -9.87 -4.34 -30.24
CA ILE A 101 -9.15 -4.22 -28.97
C ILE A 101 -7.65 -4.21 -29.26
N GLU A 102 -7.02 -3.09 -28.96
CA GLU A 102 -5.57 -2.97 -28.92
C GLU A 102 -5.06 -3.34 -27.53
N ILE A 103 -4.28 -4.41 -27.46
CA ILE A 103 -3.63 -4.80 -26.20
C ILE A 103 -2.45 -3.86 -26.02
N LYS A 104 -2.60 -2.87 -25.13
CA LYS A 104 -1.54 -1.91 -24.80
C LYS A 104 -0.26 -2.66 -24.43
N LYS A 105 0.87 -2.24 -25.02
CA LYS A 105 2.21 -2.71 -24.62
C LYS A 105 2.57 -2.12 -23.26
N VAL A 106 1.88 -2.55 -22.21
CA VAL A 106 2.29 -2.21 -20.83
C VAL A 106 3.61 -2.93 -20.60
N LYS A 107 4.65 -2.18 -20.34
CA LYS A 107 5.92 -2.75 -19.88
C LYS A 107 5.69 -3.20 -18.45
N ASP A 108 5.73 -4.51 -18.23
CA ASP A 108 5.89 -5.01 -16.87
C ASP A 108 7.13 -4.34 -16.30
N ALA A 109 7.02 -3.68 -15.15
CA ALA A 109 8.19 -3.41 -14.35
C ALA A 109 8.86 -4.77 -14.18
N LYS A 110 10.00 -4.99 -14.84
CA LYS A 110 10.74 -6.24 -14.66
C LYS A 110 10.93 -6.36 -13.16
N PRO A 111 10.43 -7.42 -12.50
CA PRO A 111 10.79 -7.66 -11.12
C PRO A 111 12.30 -7.64 -11.14
N LYS A 112 12.91 -6.61 -10.60
CA LYS A 112 14.30 -6.73 -10.21
C LYS A 112 14.24 -7.82 -9.16
N PRO A 113 14.89 -8.98 -9.37
CA PRO A 113 15.02 -9.95 -8.30
C PRO A 113 15.49 -9.12 -7.13
N ALA A 114 14.80 -9.20 -5.98
CA ALA A 114 15.25 -8.54 -4.77
C ALA A 114 16.73 -8.81 -4.75
N GLN A 115 17.54 -7.78 -4.93
CA GLN A 115 18.96 -8.02 -5.05
C GLN A 115 19.25 -8.77 -3.77
N LYS A 116 19.61 -10.06 -3.89
CA LYS A 116 20.27 -10.71 -2.78
C LYS A 116 21.36 -9.71 -2.49
N PHE A 117 21.30 -9.01 -1.37
CA PHE A 117 22.29 -8.01 -1.00
C PHE A 117 23.57 -8.75 -0.69
N VAL A 118 24.22 -9.25 -1.73
CA VAL A 118 25.56 -9.78 -1.68
C VAL A 118 26.45 -8.56 -1.71
N ILE A 119 26.79 -8.06 -0.54
CA ILE A 119 27.88 -7.10 -0.39
C ILE A 119 29.14 -7.90 -0.68
N TYR A 120 29.64 -7.79 -1.92
CA TYR A 120 30.97 -8.28 -2.26
C TYR A 120 31.97 -7.43 -1.48
N LYS A 121 32.48 -7.94 -0.36
CA LYS A 121 33.76 -7.50 0.16
C LYS A 121 34.81 -8.12 -0.73
N GLU A 122 35.51 -7.29 -1.49
CA GLU A 122 36.73 -7.74 -2.13
C GLU A 122 37.65 -8.38 -1.07
N PRO A 123 38.16 -9.61 -1.29
CA PRO A 123 39.11 -10.18 -0.37
C PRO A 123 40.30 -9.24 -0.29
N LYS A 124 40.63 -8.77 0.92
CA LYS A 124 41.90 -8.07 1.15
C LYS A 124 43.04 -9.06 0.80
N VAL A 125 43.59 -8.89 -0.38
CA VAL A 125 44.82 -9.62 -0.78
C VAL A 125 45.91 -9.15 0.17
N LYS A 126 46.36 -10.02 1.06
CA LYS A 126 47.61 -9.82 1.79
C LYS A 126 48.72 -9.81 0.73
N LYS A 127 49.43 -8.70 0.62
CA LYS A 127 50.68 -8.64 -0.14
C LYS A 127 51.66 -9.51 0.60
N GLU A 128 51.81 -10.74 0.18
CA GLU A 128 53.03 -11.53 0.41
C GLU A 128 53.94 -11.32 -0.80
N ASP A 129 55.19 -10.96 -0.52
CA ASP A 129 56.21 -10.69 -1.52
C ASP A 129 56.47 -11.93 -2.39
N ALA A 130 55.97 -11.94 -3.62
CA ALA A 130 56.25 -12.98 -4.57
C ALA A 130 57.52 -12.62 -5.36
N LYS A 131 58.58 -13.38 -5.16
CA LYS A 131 59.80 -13.41 -6.00
C LYS A 131 59.40 -13.79 -7.42
N VAL A 132 59.79 -12.95 -8.37
CA VAL A 132 59.59 -13.18 -9.78
C VAL A 132 60.55 -14.28 -10.23
N VAL A 133 60.02 -15.41 -10.67
CA VAL A 133 60.75 -16.42 -11.45
C VAL A 133 60.22 -16.34 -12.87
N VAL A 134 61.09 -15.94 -13.80
CA VAL A 134 60.80 -15.91 -15.24
C VAL A 134 60.94 -17.35 -15.78
N VAL A 135 59.86 -17.90 -16.34
CA VAL A 135 59.89 -19.14 -17.13
C VAL A 135 59.20 -18.87 -18.47
N GLU A 136 59.90 -19.22 -19.55
CA GLU A 136 59.48 -19.05 -20.95
C GLU A 136 58.26 -19.92 -21.33
N PRO A 137 57.48 -19.53 -22.38
CA PRO A 137 56.16 -20.12 -22.63
C PRO A 137 56.23 -21.39 -23.48
N THR A 138 55.74 -22.49 -22.95
CA THR A 138 55.33 -23.65 -23.74
C THR A 138 53.81 -23.58 -23.99
N LYS A 139 53.44 -23.62 -25.28
CA LYS A 139 52.04 -23.73 -25.72
C LYS A 139 51.39 -24.99 -25.17
N LYS A 140 50.39 -24.85 -24.31
CA LYS A 140 49.32 -25.85 -24.08
C LYS A 140 48.00 -25.17 -23.96
N GLU A 141 47.01 -25.77 -24.62
CA GLU A 141 45.61 -25.31 -24.66
C GLU A 141 45.05 -25.10 -23.26
N VAL A 142 44.55 -23.88 -23.01
CA VAL A 142 43.87 -23.53 -21.75
C VAL A 142 42.44 -23.95 -21.89
N LYS A 143 42.04 -25.07 -21.27
CA LYS A 143 40.66 -25.32 -20.90
C LYS A 143 40.20 -24.16 -20.00
N LYS A 144 39.15 -23.42 -20.41
CA LYS A 144 38.48 -22.46 -19.57
C LYS A 144 37.86 -23.20 -18.39
N GLU A 145 38.51 -23.20 -17.26
CA GLU A 145 37.85 -23.49 -15.98
C GLU A 145 36.94 -22.31 -15.65
N GLU A 146 35.63 -22.56 -15.62
CA GLU A 146 34.67 -21.63 -15.02
C GLU A 146 35.02 -21.50 -13.54
N ILE A 147 35.57 -20.35 -13.16
CA ILE A 147 35.75 -19.98 -11.75
C ILE A 147 34.36 -19.84 -11.18
N LYS A 148 33.87 -20.87 -10.48
CA LYS A 148 32.71 -20.78 -9.62
C LYS A 148 33.02 -19.75 -8.54
N LYS A 149 32.55 -18.53 -8.72
CA LYS A 149 32.58 -17.51 -7.67
C LYS A 149 31.76 -18.03 -6.49
N GLU A 150 32.42 -18.50 -5.45
CA GLU A 150 31.75 -18.79 -4.18
C GLU A 150 31.04 -17.55 -3.70
N LYS A 151 29.71 -17.64 -3.57
CA LYS A 151 28.91 -16.60 -2.97
C LYS A 151 29.21 -16.59 -1.48
N VAL A 152 30.00 -15.62 -1.02
CA VAL A 152 30.13 -15.35 0.43
C VAL A 152 28.77 -14.88 0.92
N VAL A 153 28.03 -15.77 1.57
CA VAL A 153 26.79 -15.44 2.26
C VAL A 153 27.19 -14.69 3.52
N VAL A 154 27.09 -13.37 3.49
CA VAL A 154 27.22 -12.58 4.72
C VAL A 154 25.96 -12.83 5.53
N SER A 155 26.08 -13.53 6.66
CA SER A 155 24.94 -13.76 7.55
C SER A 155 24.46 -12.40 8.09
N LYS A 156 23.23 -12.05 7.82
CA LYS A 156 22.55 -10.89 8.41
C LYS A 156 22.06 -11.23 9.82
N ASP A 157 21.88 -10.22 10.66
CA ASP A 157 21.41 -10.39 12.03
C ASP A 157 19.99 -10.96 12.13
N ILE A 158 19.14 -10.58 11.19
CA ILE A 158 17.80 -11.14 10.99
C ILE A 158 17.58 -11.41 9.49
N SER A 159 16.81 -12.45 9.17
CA SER A 159 16.34 -12.74 7.81
C SER A 159 14.93 -13.32 7.85
N PHE A 160 14.15 -13.02 6.81
CA PHE A 160 12.78 -13.52 6.67
C PHE A 160 12.30 -13.42 5.21
N ASP A 161 11.29 -14.22 4.87
CA ASP A 161 10.59 -14.09 3.60
C ASP A 161 9.60 -12.93 3.64
N PHE A 162 9.61 -12.11 2.60
CA PHE A 162 8.67 -11.02 2.40
C PHE A 162 8.10 -11.10 0.99
N PHE A 163 6.92 -11.71 0.87
CA PHE A 163 6.24 -11.97 -0.40
C PHE A 163 7.15 -12.60 -1.46
N GLY A 164 7.74 -13.75 -1.09
CA GLY A 164 8.63 -14.55 -1.95
C GLY A 164 10.06 -14.01 -2.06
N SER A 165 10.41 -12.95 -1.36
CA SER A 165 11.75 -12.38 -1.34
C SER A 165 12.41 -12.59 0.02
N GLU A 166 13.53 -13.31 0.05
CA GLU A 166 14.34 -13.40 1.28
C GLU A 166 15.04 -12.06 1.52
N LEU A 167 14.70 -11.39 2.61
CA LEU A 167 15.29 -10.14 3.06
C LEU A 167 16.14 -10.36 4.30
N GLY A 168 17.25 -9.61 4.41
CA GLY A 168 18.12 -9.63 5.57
C GLY A 168 18.52 -8.23 6.00
N PHE A 169 18.62 -8.01 7.31
CA PHE A 169 18.97 -6.72 7.91
C PHE A 169 20.03 -6.88 9.00
N ASP A 170 20.93 -5.89 9.08
CA ASP A 170 21.86 -5.76 10.20
C ASP A 170 21.20 -4.91 11.29
N VAL A 171 21.28 -5.39 12.53
CA VAL A 171 20.60 -4.77 13.66
C VAL A 171 21.60 -4.32 14.71
N PRO A 172 21.74 -3.01 14.98
CA PRO A 172 22.62 -2.50 16.00
C PRO A 172 22.34 -3.09 17.39
N LYS A 173 23.39 -3.38 18.16
CA LYS A 173 23.27 -3.96 19.52
C LYS A 173 22.36 -3.15 20.43
N GLY A 174 22.43 -1.80 20.35
CA GLY A 174 21.58 -0.92 21.15
C GLY A 174 20.08 -1.06 20.84
N ILE A 175 19.72 -1.40 19.59
CA ILE A 175 18.33 -1.74 19.25
C ILE A 175 17.96 -3.09 19.87
N LYS A 176 18.78 -4.14 19.67
CA LYS A 176 18.48 -5.48 20.22
C LYS A 176 18.30 -5.50 21.74
N SER A 177 19.00 -4.62 22.47
CA SER A 177 18.96 -4.53 23.93
C SER A 177 17.86 -3.64 24.49
N ALA A 178 17.21 -2.81 23.69
CA ALA A 178 16.16 -1.92 24.17
C ALA A 178 14.94 -2.71 24.67
N LYS A 179 14.40 -2.32 25.84
CA LYS A 179 13.28 -3.03 26.49
C LYS A 179 12.21 -2.06 26.97
N PHE A 180 10.97 -2.44 26.81
CA PHE A 180 9.82 -1.75 27.38
C PHE A 180 9.72 -2.06 28.88
N TYR A 181 10.43 -1.32 29.68
CA TYR A 181 10.41 -1.48 31.13
C TYR A 181 10.66 -0.13 31.85
N PRO A 182 9.88 0.20 32.90
CA PRO A 182 8.64 -0.45 33.33
C PRO A 182 7.51 -0.32 32.27
N GLN A 183 6.44 -1.12 32.37
CA GLN A 183 5.32 -1.14 31.41
C GLN A 183 4.39 0.08 31.60
N ASN A 184 4.93 1.26 31.41
CA ASN A 184 4.27 2.56 31.50
C ASN A 184 4.99 3.59 30.62
N GLN A 185 4.56 4.87 30.67
CA GLN A 185 5.15 5.93 29.86
C GLN A 185 6.66 6.14 30.11
N LYS A 186 7.15 5.88 31.33
CA LYS A 186 8.59 5.97 31.62
C LYS A 186 9.38 4.90 30.85
N GLY A 187 8.84 3.67 30.78
CA GLY A 187 9.46 2.58 30.01
C GLY A 187 9.44 2.86 28.51
N ILE A 188 8.39 3.51 27.98
CA ILE A 188 8.34 3.95 26.58
C ILE A 188 9.43 4.99 26.30
N ALA A 189 9.59 5.97 27.20
CA ALA A 189 10.63 6.98 27.06
C ALA A 189 12.04 6.36 27.19
N ASN A 190 12.24 5.35 28.05
CA ASN A 190 13.48 4.62 28.16
C ASN A 190 13.80 3.84 26.89
N PHE A 191 12.81 3.14 26.31
CA PHE A 191 12.95 2.45 25.05
C PHE A 191 13.33 3.41 23.91
N PHE A 192 12.60 4.52 23.78
CA PHE A 192 12.91 5.54 22.78
C PHE A 192 14.35 6.04 22.90
N ASN A 193 14.79 6.37 24.11
CA ASN A 193 16.14 6.87 24.37
C ASN A 193 17.21 5.82 24.02
N SER A 194 17.00 4.57 24.41
CA SER A 194 17.92 3.47 24.11
C SER A 194 18.11 3.29 22.60
N VAL A 195 17.00 3.30 21.82
CA VAL A 195 17.08 3.20 20.37
C VAL A 195 17.67 4.46 19.75
N ALA A 196 17.29 5.65 20.23
CA ALA A 196 17.80 6.94 19.72
C ALA A 196 19.31 7.11 19.93
N SER A 197 19.85 6.53 21.00
CA SER A 197 21.30 6.53 21.30
C SER A 197 22.09 5.45 20.56
N SER A 198 21.42 4.58 19.79
CA SER A 198 22.06 3.56 18.98
C SER A 198 22.32 4.06 17.54
N ASP A 199 23.11 3.30 16.76
CA ASP A 199 23.31 3.57 15.33
C ASP A 199 22.11 3.05 14.50
N TYR A 200 20.92 3.58 14.78
CA TYR A 200 19.69 3.14 14.12
C TYR A 200 19.57 3.58 12.66
N LYS A 201 20.40 4.55 12.22
CA LYS A 201 20.29 5.13 10.89
C LYS A 201 20.53 4.10 9.80
N GLY A 202 21.54 3.24 9.97
CA GLY A 202 21.84 2.17 9.03
C GLY A 202 20.64 1.26 8.78
N LEU A 203 19.94 0.81 9.83
CA LEU A 203 18.74 -0.01 9.71
C LEU A 203 17.61 0.72 8.95
N ILE A 204 17.39 1.99 9.24
CA ILE A 204 16.36 2.79 8.53
C ILE A 204 16.71 2.95 7.06
N ASP A 205 17.97 3.25 6.74
CA ASP A 205 18.45 3.41 5.37
C ASP A 205 18.32 2.09 4.58
N GLU A 206 18.60 0.93 5.20
CA GLU A 206 18.37 -0.39 4.61
C GLU A 206 16.87 -0.64 4.34
N ILE A 207 15.98 -0.38 5.30
CA ILE A 207 14.53 -0.54 5.14
C ILE A 207 14.01 0.35 3.99
N GLN A 208 14.45 1.61 3.92
CA GLN A 208 14.07 2.53 2.84
C GLN A 208 14.60 2.08 1.48
N SER A 209 15.81 1.55 1.45
CA SER A 209 16.43 1.00 0.23
C SER A 209 15.63 -0.20 -0.31
N VAL A 210 15.28 -1.15 0.56
CA VAL A 210 14.42 -2.29 0.23
C VAL A 210 13.05 -1.82 -0.25
N SER A 211 12.40 -0.92 0.50
CA SER A 211 11.10 -0.37 0.14
C SER A 211 11.10 0.28 -1.24
N LYS A 212 12.14 1.05 -1.56
CA LYS A 212 12.31 1.67 -2.88
C LYS A 212 12.58 0.63 -3.97
N ALA A 213 13.43 -0.35 -3.72
CA ALA A 213 13.75 -1.40 -4.69
C ALA A 213 12.53 -2.27 -5.03
N MET A 214 11.71 -2.57 -4.02
CA MET A 214 10.47 -3.33 -4.17
C MET A 214 9.28 -2.47 -4.60
N ASN A 215 9.46 -1.16 -4.80
CA ASN A 215 8.39 -0.22 -5.16
C ASN A 215 7.19 -0.29 -4.21
N LEU A 216 7.45 -0.37 -2.89
CA LEU A 216 6.39 -0.48 -1.90
C LEU A 216 5.66 0.86 -1.75
N ASN A 217 4.33 0.80 -1.70
CA ASN A 217 3.54 1.91 -1.21
C ASN A 217 3.56 1.96 0.34
N ASP A 218 2.86 2.91 0.96
CA ASP A 218 2.86 3.06 2.42
C ASP A 218 2.37 1.79 3.14
N TRP A 219 1.44 1.03 2.56
CA TRP A 219 0.98 -0.23 3.16
C TRP A 219 2.07 -1.30 3.12
N GLY A 220 2.76 -1.46 1.99
CA GLY A 220 3.88 -2.38 1.88
C GLY A 220 5.04 -2.00 2.80
N LEU A 221 5.36 -0.71 2.93
CA LEU A 221 6.34 -0.22 3.90
C LEU A 221 5.90 -0.49 5.34
N TYR A 222 4.59 -0.32 5.65
CA TYR A 222 4.03 -0.65 6.96
C TYR A 222 4.28 -2.11 7.32
N LEU A 223 3.97 -3.04 6.41
CA LEU A 223 4.20 -4.47 6.62
C LEU A 223 5.69 -4.79 6.80
N LEU A 224 6.55 -4.22 5.96
CA LEU A 224 8.00 -4.41 6.03
C LEU A 224 8.56 -3.97 7.40
N VAL A 225 8.19 -2.79 7.89
CA VAL A 225 8.64 -2.28 9.19
C VAL A 225 8.14 -3.16 10.34
N LEU A 226 6.89 -3.65 10.26
CA LEU A 226 6.36 -4.56 11.27
C LEU A 226 7.11 -5.89 11.27
N ASP A 227 7.42 -6.45 10.10
CA ASP A 227 8.12 -7.74 10.00
C ASP A 227 9.56 -7.62 10.47
N VAL A 228 10.28 -6.56 10.08
CA VAL A 228 11.61 -6.25 10.66
C VAL A 228 11.54 -6.19 12.18
N SER A 229 10.58 -5.43 12.71
CA SER A 229 10.45 -5.24 14.17
C SER A 229 10.12 -6.54 14.91
N LYS A 230 9.27 -7.41 14.34
CA LYS A 230 8.91 -8.72 14.91
C LYS A 230 10.06 -9.73 14.88
N HIS A 231 10.93 -9.65 13.86
CA HIS A 231 12.11 -10.52 13.79
C HIS A 231 13.24 -10.06 14.73
N ILE A 232 13.24 -8.78 15.13
CA ILE A 232 14.14 -8.27 16.16
C ILE A 232 13.63 -8.62 17.56
N TYR A 233 12.31 -8.52 17.80
CA TYR A 233 11.70 -8.73 19.10
C TYR A 233 10.59 -9.77 19.07
N SER A 234 10.70 -10.79 19.88
CA SER A 234 9.61 -11.74 20.13
C SER A 234 8.43 -11.11 20.91
N ASN A 235 8.72 -10.09 21.73
CA ASN A 235 7.70 -9.35 22.47
C ASN A 235 7.03 -8.31 21.57
N GLN A 236 5.71 -8.40 21.42
CA GLN A 236 4.93 -7.53 20.52
C GLN A 236 4.99 -6.05 20.92
N ASP A 237 5.03 -5.72 22.21
CA ASP A 237 5.09 -4.33 22.67
C ASP A 237 6.43 -3.68 22.30
N ASN A 238 7.54 -4.41 22.41
CA ASN A 238 8.84 -3.95 21.96
C ASN A 238 8.87 -3.78 20.42
N ALA A 239 8.28 -4.73 19.68
CA ALA A 239 8.18 -4.63 18.22
C ALA A 239 7.34 -3.41 17.79
N ASN A 240 6.22 -3.15 18.48
CA ASN A 240 5.39 -1.96 18.23
C ASN A 240 6.15 -0.66 18.54
N LEU A 241 6.93 -0.63 19.61
CA LEU A 241 7.74 0.54 19.97
C LEU A 241 8.86 0.80 18.94
N LEU A 242 9.51 -0.25 18.44
CA LEU A 242 10.50 -0.10 17.37
C LEU A 242 9.84 0.39 16.08
N SER A 243 8.70 -0.19 15.69
CA SER A 243 7.94 0.25 14.52
C SER A 243 7.54 1.73 14.63
N TRP A 244 7.02 2.13 15.79
CA TRP A 244 6.70 3.54 16.08
C TRP A 244 7.91 4.46 15.92
N PHE A 245 9.07 4.06 16.46
CA PHE A 245 10.32 4.81 16.37
C PHE A 245 10.72 4.99 14.89
N ILE A 246 10.78 3.88 14.14
CA ILE A 246 11.17 3.87 12.72
C ILE A 246 10.24 4.77 11.89
N PHE A 247 8.91 4.64 12.04
CA PHE A 247 7.95 5.46 11.29
C PHE A 247 8.10 6.95 11.59
N ASN A 248 8.27 7.33 12.87
CA ASN A 248 8.50 8.74 13.23
C ASN A 248 9.80 9.27 12.62
N LYS A 249 10.87 8.48 12.59
CA LYS A 249 12.15 8.87 11.94
C LYS A 249 12.02 8.99 10.43
N MET A 250 11.14 8.21 9.80
CA MET A 250 10.80 8.33 8.39
C MET A 250 9.81 9.47 8.08
N GLY A 251 9.36 10.19 9.11
CA GLY A 251 8.49 11.36 8.99
C GLY A 251 6.98 11.05 8.99
N TYR A 252 6.56 9.81 9.27
CA TYR A 252 5.14 9.47 9.42
C TYR A 252 4.60 9.89 10.78
N SER A 253 3.40 10.47 10.79
CA SER A 253 2.69 10.83 12.03
C SER A 253 2.09 9.56 12.65
N VAL A 254 2.83 8.99 13.59
CA VAL A 254 2.46 7.77 14.30
C VAL A 254 2.54 8.01 15.80
N LYS A 255 1.52 7.60 16.52
CA LYS A 255 1.46 7.64 17.97
C LYS A 255 1.41 6.24 18.55
N ILE A 256 1.69 6.13 19.82
CA ILE A 256 1.40 4.93 20.59
C ILE A 256 0.38 5.25 21.67
N GLY A 257 -0.49 4.27 21.89
CA GLY A 257 -1.39 4.25 23.02
C GLY A 257 -0.98 3.16 24.00
N LEU A 258 -1.11 3.46 25.29
CA LEU A 258 -0.92 2.50 26.37
C LEU A 258 -2.28 2.07 26.91
N ALA A 259 -2.63 0.80 26.76
CA ALA A 259 -3.87 0.22 27.23
C ALA A 259 -3.59 -1.08 28.00
N LYS A 260 -3.95 -1.12 29.28
CA LYS A 260 -3.74 -2.30 30.14
C LYS A 260 -2.29 -2.84 30.13
N GLY A 261 -1.31 -1.95 30.10
CA GLY A 261 0.12 -2.33 30.05
C GLY A 261 0.65 -2.70 28.68
N HIS A 262 -0.19 -2.71 27.63
CA HIS A 262 0.21 -3.02 26.26
C HIS A 262 0.29 -1.78 25.37
N VAL A 263 1.21 -1.83 24.40
CA VAL A 263 1.47 -0.76 23.44
C VAL A 263 0.65 -0.97 22.17
N LEU A 264 -0.18 0.00 21.82
CA LEU A 264 -0.97 0.03 20.60
C LEU A 264 -0.39 1.06 19.62
N LEU A 265 -0.16 0.63 18.38
CA LEU A 265 0.36 1.49 17.31
C LEU A 265 -0.80 2.20 16.61
N LEU A 266 -0.71 3.54 16.52
CA LEU A 266 -1.75 4.41 15.98
C LEU A 266 -1.21 5.23 14.81
N HIS A 267 -1.75 5.03 13.61
CA HIS A 267 -1.35 5.74 12.39
C HIS A 267 -2.33 6.83 12.02
N TYR A 268 -1.82 8.04 11.79
CA TYR A 268 -2.61 9.10 11.19
C TYR A 268 -2.93 8.78 9.73
N SER A 269 -4.19 8.89 9.34
CA SER A 269 -4.60 8.87 7.95
C SER A 269 -5.55 10.01 7.64
N LYS A 270 -5.40 10.63 6.46
CA LYS A 270 -6.33 11.63 5.95
C LYS A 270 -7.61 11.00 5.42
N LYS A 271 -7.52 9.76 4.93
CA LYS A 271 -8.65 8.99 4.42
C LYS A 271 -9.19 8.07 5.51
N THR A 272 -10.46 7.72 5.39
CA THR A 272 -11.10 6.78 6.31
C THR A 272 -10.53 5.38 6.12
N ILE A 273 -10.13 4.75 7.23
CA ILE A 273 -9.88 3.30 7.29
C ILE A 273 -11.10 2.69 7.96
N TYR A 274 -11.93 2.00 7.17
CA TYR A 274 -13.22 1.51 7.61
C TYR A 274 -13.09 0.35 8.59
N ALA A 275 -14.12 0.12 9.39
CA ALA A 275 -14.18 -0.94 10.41
C ALA A 275 -12.96 -0.97 11.37
N THR A 276 -12.16 0.08 11.40
CA THR A 276 -10.94 0.17 12.20
C THR A 276 -11.13 1.11 13.39
N PRO A 277 -10.85 0.68 14.63
CA PRO A 277 -10.90 1.54 15.80
C PRO A 277 -9.97 2.74 15.63
N ASN A 278 -10.43 3.92 16.08
CA ASN A 278 -9.68 5.14 15.89
C ASN A 278 -9.80 6.07 17.09
N TYR A 279 -8.89 7.04 17.16
CA TYR A 279 -8.78 8.03 18.22
C TYR A 279 -8.54 9.40 17.61
N ASN A 280 -9.13 10.44 18.20
CA ASN A 280 -8.94 11.81 17.77
C ASN A 280 -7.89 12.49 18.64
N PHE A 281 -6.82 12.98 18.02
CA PHE A 281 -5.81 13.81 18.64
C PHE A 281 -5.82 15.17 17.96
N SER A 282 -6.32 16.19 18.67
CA SER A 282 -6.59 17.49 18.07
C SER A 282 -7.51 17.33 16.85
N ASN A 283 -7.09 17.77 15.68
CA ASN A 283 -7.85 17.67 14.43
C ASN A 283 -7.44 16.48 13.54
N LYS A 284 -6.70 15.51 14.08
CA LYS A 284 -6.21 14.35 13.34
C LYS A 284 -6.83 13.06 13.86
N LYS A 285 -7.25 12.20 12.94
CA LYS A 285 -7.77 10.87 13.25
C LYS A 285 -6.67 9.81 13.10
N PHE A 286 -6.40 9.09 14.18
CA PHE A 286 -5.40 8.03 14.23
C PHE A 286 -6.08 6.68 14.34
N TYR A 287 -5.65 5.74 13.51
CA TYR A 287 -6.25 4.40 13.39
C TYR A 287 -5.34 3.33 14.00
N ALA A 288 -5.95 2.41 14.76
CA ALA A 288 -5.28 1.21 15.25
C ALA A 288 -5.28 0.14 14.16
N VAL A 289 -4.36 0.22 13.20
CA VAL A 289 -4.35 -0.61 11.99
C VAL A 289 -3.71 -1.98 12.24
N SER A 290 -2.93 -2.13 13.33
CA SER A 290 -2.27 -3.39 13.66
C SER A 290 -3.25 -4.48 14.04
N ASN A 291 -2.93 -5.73 13.70
CA ASN A 291 -3.69 -6.93 14.08
C ASN A 291 -3.88 -7.14 15.60
N TYR A 292 -3.38 -6.21 16.42
CA TYR A 292 -3.58 -6.22 17.87
C TYR A 292 -5.06 -6.14 18.26
N ALA A 293 -5.91 -5.70 17.35
CA ALA A 293 -7.34 -5.51 17.55
C ALA A 293 -8.19 -6.78 17.41
N LYS A 294 -7.65 -7.97 17.54
CA LYS A 294 -8.47 -9.19 17.77
C LYS A 294 -9.19 -9.12 19.13
N GLY A 295 -8.81 -8.18 20.01
CA GLY A 295 -9.51 -7.83 21.24
C GLY A 295 -10.25 -6.49 21.11
N ARG A 296 -11.22 -6.22 21.97
CA ARG A 296 -11.90 -4.92 22.07
C ARG A 296 -10.88 -3.86 22.48
N VAL A 297 -10.46 -3.03 21.55
CA VAL A 297 -9.67 -1.83 21.85
C VAL A 297 -10.58 -0.85 22.59
N GLY A 298 -10.16 -0.45 23.79
CA GLY A 298 -10.92 0.45 24.64
C GLY A 298 -10.24 1.82 24.81
N ARG A 299 -10.52 2.47 25.92
CA ARG A 299 -9.83 3.68 26.34
C ARG A 299 -8.34 3.42 26.51
N LEU A 300 -7.49 4.33 26.04
CA LEU A 300 -6.05 4.26 26.17
C LEU A 300 -5.48 5.58 26.71
N TYR A 301 -4.25 5.54 27.17
CA TYR A 301 -3.46 6.71 27.51
C TYR A 301 -2.47 7.00 26.38
N SER A 302 -2.30 8.27 26.02
CA SER A 302 -1.36 8.71 24.99
C SER A 302 -0.94 10.17 25.24
N TYR A 303 -0.08 10.67 24.41
CA TYR A 303 0.48 12.02 24.46
C TYR A 303 -0.03 12.89 23.30
N LYS A 304 -0.12 14.22 23.53
CA LYS A 304 -0.66 15.16 22.52
C LYS A 304 0.33 15.47 21.41
N GLN A 305 1.57 15.77 21.76
CA GLN A 305 2.57 16.26 20.80
C GLN A 305 3.00 15.17 19.82
N ASP A 306 3.05 15.49 18.53
CA ASP A 306 3.66 14.62 17.52
C ASP A 306 5.19 14.68 17.64
N TYR A 307 5.87 13.64 17.16
CA TYR A 307 7.32 13.69 17.01
C TYR A 307 7.67 14.81 16.01
N PRO A 308 8.63 15.71 16.35
CA PRO A 308 8.96 16.85 15.48
C PRO A 308 9.36 16.41 14.07
N GLY A 309 8.67 16.94 13.05
CA GLY A 309 8.87 16.59 11.65
C GLY A 309 8.12 15.35 11.16
N ALA A 310 7.43 14.60 12.05
CA ALA A 310 6.60 13.46 11.67
C ALA A 310 5.17 13.93 11.32
N THR A 311 4.96 14.26 10.06
CA THR A 311 3.69 14.85 9.58
C THR A 311 2.99 14.03 8.50
N LYS A 312 3.68 13.05 7.90
CA LYS A 312 3.14 12.22 6.81
C LYS A 312 1.98 11.36 7.31
N PRO A 313 0.83 11.37 6.62
CA PRO A 313 -0.23 10.40 6.85
C PRO A 313 0.15 9.05 6.25
N LEU A 314 -0.47 7.98 6.74
CA LEU A 314 -0.51 6.68 6.07
C LEU A 314 -1.47 6.79 4.86
N ASP A 315 -0.96 6.60 3.64
CA ASP A 315 -1.75 6.58 2.40
C ASP A 315 -1.87 5.14 1.87
N LEU A 316 -3.09 4.61 1.90
CA LEU A 316 -3.38 3.25 1.44
C LEU A 316 -3.57 3.14 -0.08
N SER A 317 -3.37 4.22 -0.84
CA SER A 317 -3.50 4.18 -2.30
C SER A 317 -2.50 3.22 -2.92
N LEU A 318 -2.99 2.37 -3.84
CA LEU A 318 -2.17 1.45 -4.62
C LEU A 318 -2.10 1.93 -6.07
N LYS A 319 -1.22 2.89 -6.35
CA LYS A 319 -1.06 3.51 -7.68
C LYS A 319 -0.18 2.67 -8.61
N THR A 320 0.77 1.97 -8.05
CA THR A 320 1.68 1.05 -8.73
C THR A 320 1.80 -0.22 -7.91
N LEU A 321 2.00 -1.34 -8.57
CA LEU A 321 2.17 -2.62 -7.87
C LEU A 321 3.60 -2.75 -7.32
N PRO A 322 3.75 -3.38 -6.15
CA PRO A 322 5.06 -3.79 -5.65
C PRO A 322 5.76 -4.77 -6.60
N ASN A 323 7.09 -4.73 -6.60
CA ASN A 323 7.95 -5.63 -7.37
C ASN A 323 8.28 -6.89 -6.54
N PHE A 324 7.30 -7.73 -6.28
CA PHE A 324 7.51 -8.99 -5.58
C PHE A 324 8.07 -10.08 -6.50
N MET A 325 8.68 -11.10 -5.91
CA MET A 325 9.11 -12.28 -6.63
C MET A 325 7.91 -12.93 -7.34
N LEU A 326 8.17 -13.51 -8.51
CA LEU A 326 7.12 -14.13 -9.29
C LEU A 326 6.82 -15.54 -8.77
N ASP A 327 5.62 -15.72 -8.25
CA ASP A 327 4.98 -17.03 -8.08
C ASP A 327 3.80 -17.10 -9.05
N THR A 328 4.11 -17.43 -10.30
CA THR A 328 3.11 -17.42 -11.38
C THR A 328 2.20 -18.63 -11.29
N LYS A 329 0.92 -18.37 -11.15
CA LYS A 329 -0.16 -19.36 -11.21
C LYS A 329 -1.06 -19.04 -12.40
N LYS A 330 -1.85 -20.04 -12.83
CA LYS A 330 -2.82 -19.91 -13.92
C LYS A 330 -4.21 -20.21 -13.42
N LYS A 331 -5.20 -19.42 -13.87
CA LYS A 331 -6.62 -19.66 -13.62
C LYS A 331 -7.42 -19.54 -14.90
N ILE A 332 -8.53 -20.27 -14.97
CA ILE A 332 -9.51 -20.22 -16.05
C ILE A 332 -10.86 -19.94 -15.42
N LEU A 333 -11.51 -18.89 -15.88
CA LEU A 333 -12.89 -18.57 -15.52
C LEU A 333 -13.79 -18.89 -16.73
N SER A 334 -14.86 -19.65 -16.49
CA SER A 334 -15.82 -20.03 -17.52
C SER A 334 -17.20 -19.51 -17.17
N PHE A 335 -17.98 -19.12 -18.18
CA PHE A 335 -19.34 -18.65 -18.01
C PHE A 335 -20.22 -18.96 -19.23
N ASP A 336 -21.51 -19.18 -18.98
CA ASP A 336 -22.48 -19.40 -20.02
C ASP A 336 -23.20 -18.11 -20.42
N ASN A 337 -23.22 -17.80 -21.69
CA ASN A 337 -23.92 -16.64 -22.22
C ASN A 337 -24.60 -16.96 -23.55
N ASN A 338 -25.91 -16.76 -23.61
CA ASN A 338 -26.74 -17.04 -24.80
C ASN A 338 -26.55 -18.47 -25.39
N GLY A 339 -26.51 -19.47 -24.49
CA GLY A 339 -26.39 -20.89 -24.86
C GLY A 339 -24.99 -21.32 -25.31
N LYS A 340 -23.98 -20.48 -25.11
CA LYS A 340 -22.57 -20.80 -25.39
C LYS A 340 -21.73 -20.63 -24.14
N THR A 341 -20.81 -21.56 -23.92
CA THR A 341 -19.79 -21.46 -22.86
C THR A 341 -18.57 -20.71 -23.38
N TYR A 342 -18.11 -19.76 -22.62
CA TYR A 342 -16.91 -18.95 -22.88
C TYR A 342 -15.91 -19.16 -21.74
N SER A 343 -14.61 -19.10 -22.07
CA SER A 343 -13.54 -19.23 -21.08
C SER A 343 -12.52 -18.12 -21.25
N VAL A 344 -12.11 -17.56 -20.13
CA VAL A 344 -11.04 -16.55 -20.05
C VAL A 344 -9.92 -17.10 -19.16
N SER A 345 -8.75 -17.27 -19.74
CA SER A 345 -7.56 -17.79 -19.05
C SER A 345 -6.58 -16.65 -18.75
N PHE A 346 -5.99 -16.68 -17.58
CA PHE A 346 -4.98 -15.69 -17.21
C PHE A 346 -3.96 -16.24 -16.23
N ASP A 347 -2.78 -15.63 -16.25
CA ASP A 347 -1.72 -15.86 -15.28
C ASP A 347 -1.79 -14.75 -14.22
N TYR A 348 -1.45 -15.09 -12.97
CA TYR A 348 -1.34 -14.13 -11.87
C TYR A 348 -0.15 -14.46 -10.97
N ASN A 349 0.31 -13.46 -10.20
CA ASN A 349 1.37 -13.62 -9.22
C ASN A 349 0.75 -13.82 -7.82
N GLN A 350 0.94 -14.99 -7.22
CA GLN A 350 0.39 -15.32 -5.91
C GLN A 350 0.87 -14.34 -4.82
N ASN A 351 2.14 -13.93 -4.85
CA ASN A 351 2.68 -12.98 -3.87
C ASN A 351 1.97 -11.61 -3.90
N LEU A 352 1.48 -11.16 -5.07
CA LEU A 352 0.66 -9.95 -5.15
C LEU A 352 -0.74 -10.16 -4.57
N ILE A 353 -1.34 -11.33 -4.78
CA ILE A 353 -2.64 -11.66 -4.18
C ILE A 353 -2.52 -11.70 -2.65
N ASP A 354 -1.47 -12.36 -2.14
CA ASP A 354 -1.23 -12.46 -0.69
C ASP A 354 -1.00 -11.08 -0.06
N PHE A 355 -0.28 -10.20 -0.75
CA PHE A 355 -0.12 -8.81 -0.33
C PHE A 355 -1.47 -8.05 -0.29
N MET A 356 -2.27 -8.14 -1.35
CA MET A 356 -3.57 -7.49 -1.44
C MET A 356 -4.52 -7.99 -0.34
N ALA A 357 -4.46 -9.27 -0.01
CA ALA A 357 -5.26 -9.87 1.04
C ALA A 357 -4.99 -9.29 2.45
N THR A 358 -3.82 -8.68 2.65
CA THR A 358 -3.46 -8.02 3.92
C THR A 358 -4.09 -6.64 4.12
N TYR A 359 -4.66 -6.04 3.08
CA TYR A 359 -5.15 -4.66 3.15
C TYR A 359 -6.25 -4.46 4.20
N PRO A 360 -6.19 -3.35 4.97
CA PRO A 360 -7.34 -2.91 5.74
C PRO A 360 -8.39 -2.33 4.78
N GLN A 361 -9.60 -2.14 5.28
CA GLN A 361 -10.68 -1.52 4.50
C GLN A 361 -10.41 -0.03 4.23
N ALA A 362 -9.98 0.28 3.02
CA ALA A 362 -9.69 1.64 2.56
C ALA A 362 -10.90 2.28 1.86
N ASP A 363 -10.78 3.55 1.49
CA ASP A 363 -11.74 4.20 0.61
C ASP A 363 -11.86 3.48 -0.73
N TYR A 364 -13.05 3.43 -1.31
CA TYR A 364 -13.32 2.78 -2.61
C TYR A 364 -12.39 3.25 -3.73
N GLU A 365 -11.97 4.52 -3.71
CA GLU A 365 -10.98 5.05 -4.67
C GLU A 365 -9.70 4.22 -4.73
N THR A 366 -9.28 3.62 -3.63
CA THR A 366 -8.09 2.76 -3.56
C THR A 366 -8.26 1.53 -4.44
N TYR A 367 -9.41 0.88 -4.39
CA TYR A 367 -9.69 -0.35 -5.15
C TYR A 367 -10.01 -0.08 -6.62
N PHE A 368 -10.87 0.93 -6.89
CA PHE A 368 -11.29 1.28 -8.26
C PHE A 368 -10.15 1.85 -9.12
N ASN A 369 -9.09 2.37 -8.50
CA ASN A 369 -7.95 2.96 -9.21
C ASN A 369 -6.65 2.15 -9.07
N ALA A 370 -6.69 0.98 -8.47
CA ALA A 370 -5.54 0.10 -8.39
C ALA A 370 -5.31 -0.62 -9.74
N PRO A 371 -4.06 -0.78 -10.17
CA PRO A 371 -3.75 -1.52 -11.39
C PRO A 371 -3.86 -3.04 -11.18
N ILE A 372 -4.13 -3.77 -12.26
CA ILE A 372 -3.87 -5.21 -12.36
C ILE A 372 -2.45 -5.40 -12.92
N GLU A 373 -1.77 -6.48 -12.55
CA GLU A 373 -0.48 -6.85 -13.12
C GLU A 373 -0.59 -6.92 -14.66
N ALA A 374 0.38 -6.33 -15.36
CA ALA A 374 0.33 -6.21 -16.81
C ALA A 374 0.24 -7.59 -17.52
N ARG A 375 0.87 -8.62 -16.97
CA ARG A 375 0.78 -10.01 -17.47
C ARG A 375 -0.66 -10.54 -17.36
N THR A 376 -1.28 -10.39 -16.19
CA THR A 376 -2.66 -10.79 -15.94
C THR A 376 -3.61 -10.08 -16.88
N TYR A 377 -3.49 -8.75 -17.01
CA TYR A 377 -4.29 -7.96 -17.93
C TYR A 377 -4.13 -8.40 -19.40
N LYS A 378 -2.89 -8.59 -19.87
CA LYS A 378 -2.63 -9.01 -21.26
C LYS A 378 -3.25 -10.36 -21.57
N SER A 379 -3.18 -11.32 -20.63
CA SER A 379 -3.80 -12.63 -20.80
C SER A 379 -5.32 -12.52 -20.94
N ILE A 380 -5.98 -11.77 -20.03
CA ILE A 380 -7.41 -11.53 -20.06
C ILE A 380 -7.83 -10.79 -21.35
N ALA A 381 -7.12 -9.71 -21.69
CA ALA A 381 -7.41 -8.91 -22.88
C ALA A 381 -7.30 -9.73 -24.16
N LYS A 382 -6.29 -10.61 -24.25
CA LYS A 382 -6.10 -11.53 -25.38
C LYS A 382 -7.30 -12.48 -25.54
N ASP A 383 -7.79 -13.04 -24.45
CA ASP A 383 -8.91 -13.97 -24.51
C ASP A 383 -10.24 -13.25 -24.77
N ILE A 384 -10.50 -12.13 -24.10
CA ILE A 384 -11.71 -11.31 -24.36
C ILE A 384 -11.73 -10.83 -25.84
N LYS A 385 -10.58 -10.38 -26.36
CA LYS A 385 -10.45 -9.95 -27.77
C LYS A 385 -10.98 -10.99 -28.74
N LYS A 386 -10.71 -12.29 -28.57
CA LYS A 386 -11.20 -13.38 -29.42
C LYS A 386 -12.73 -13.39 -29.57
N TYR A 387 -13.42 -12.94 -28.52
CA TYR A 387 -14.88 -12.98 -28.46
C TYR A 387 -15.56 -11.68 -28.87
N VAL A 388 -14.88 -10.54 -28.78
CA VAL A 388 -15.50 -9.23 -28.96
C VAL A 388 -14.97 -8.44 -30.15
N ASP A 389 -13.83 -8.80 -30.73
CA ASP A 389 -13.23 -8.09 -31.87
C ASP A 389 -14.21 -8.09 -33.08
N GLY A 390 -14.37 -6.95 -33.72
CA GLY A 390 -15.31 -6.76 -34.79
C GLY A 390 -16.80 -6.66 -34.41
N LYS A 391 -17.17 -6.86 -33.13
CA LYS A 391 -18.53 -6.61 -32.63
C LYS A 391 -18.78 -5.11 -32.45
N LYS A 392 -20.05 -4.71 -32.42
CA LYS A 392 -20.41 -3.34 -32.06
C LYS A 392 -20.07 -3.07 -30.61
N ALA A 393 -19.67 -1.83 -30.27
CA ALA A 393 -19.18 -1.44 -28.96
C ALA A 393 -20.15 -1.82 -27.82
N GLY A 394 -21.45 -1.62 -27.99
CA GLY A 394 -22.45 -2.02 -27.00
C GLY A 394 -22.47 -3.52 -26.74
N ASP A 395 -22.33 -4.35 -27.77
CA ASP A 395 -22.31 -5.82 -27.64
C ASP A 395 -21.00 -6.28 -26.96
N ALA A 396 -19.88 -5.67 -27.32
CA ALA A 396 -18.58 -5.97 -26.74
C ALA A 396 -18.53 -5.63 -25.24
N MET A 397 -19.03 -4.45 -24.85
CA MET A 397 -19.12 -4.05 -23.44
C MET A 397 -20.10 -4.93 -22.65
N ASN A 398 -21.24 -5.31 -23.24
CA ASN A 398 -22.18 -6.25 -22.63
C ASN A 398 -21.58 -7.65 -22.46
N PHE A 399 -20.73 -8.09 -23.37
CA PHE A 399 -19.99 -9.34 -23.21
C PHE A 399 -19.10 -9.30 -21.94
N VAL A 400 -18.36 -8.20 -21.75
CA VAL A 400 -17.53 -8.02 -20.54
C VAL A 400 -18.39 -7.91 -19.27
N LEU A 401 -19.56 -7.25 -19.35
CA LEU A 401 -20.51 -7.21 -18.24
C LEU A 401 -20.98 -8.61 -17.86
N HIS A 402 -21.40 -9.42 -18.83
CA HIS A 402 -21.85 -10.79 -18.60
C HIS A 402 -20.72 -11.72 -18.11
N PHE A 403 -19.48 -11.52 -18.56
CA PHE A 403 -18.32 -12.20 -18.02
C PHE A 403 -18.22 -11.97 -16.52
N VAL A 404 -18.24 -10.71 -16.06
CA VAL A 404 -18.14 -10.41 -14.63
C VAL A 404 -19.37 -10.90 -13.85
N GLN A 405 -20.57 -10.76 -14.42
CA GLN A 405 -21.81 -11.22 -13.80
C GLN A 405 -21.84 -12.72 -13.52
N LYS A 406 -21.26 -13.55 -14.41
CA LYS A 406 -21.53 -14.99 -14.44
C LYS A 406 -20.33 -15.86 -14.11
N SER A 407 -19.11 -15.30 -14.09
CA SER A 407 -17.90 -16.09 -13.78
C SER A 407 -17.70 -16.35 -12.29
N PHE A 408 -18.42 -15.65 -11.42
CA PHE A 408 -18.27 -15.74 -9.97
C PHE A 408 -19.60 -16.09 -9.30
N LYS A 409 -19.54 -16.90 -8.23
CA LYS A 409 -20.68 -17.07 -7.35
C LYS A 409 -20.88 -15.80 -6.52
N TYR A 410 -22.14 -15.40 -6.31
CA TYR A 410 -22.43 -14.31 -5.41
C TYR A 410 -22.40 -14.82 -3.96
N GLU A 411 -21.56 -14.20 -3.15
CA GLU A 411 -21.50 -14.46 -1.71
C GLU A 411 -21.04 -13.18 -1.02
N ARG A 412 -21.70 -12.85 0.10
CA ARG A 412 -21.32 -11.65 0.88
C ARG A 412 -20.02 -11.91 1.64
N ASP A 413 -19.30 -10.84 1.92
CA ASP A 413 -18.01 -10.87 2.61
C ASP A 413 -18.09 -11.45 4.02
N ASP A 414 -19.18 -11.18 4.76
CA ASP A 414 -19.38 -11.74 6.10
C ASP A 414 -19.49 -13.28 6.09
N GLU A 415 -20.02 -13.85 5.01
CA GLU A 415 -20.08 -15.31 4.79
C GLU A 415 -18.76 -15.87 4.25
N GLN A 416 -18.05 -15.14 3.39
CA GLN A 416 -16.81 -15.59 2.78
C GLN A 416 -15.57 -15.35 3.66
N PHE A 417 -15.46 -14.19 4.30
CA PHE A 417 -14.27 -13.74 5.04
C PHE A 417 -14.51 -13.50 6.54
N GLY A 418 -15.77 -13.65 7.00
CA GLY A 418 -16.15 -13.32 8.38
C GLY A 418 -16.11 -11.82 8.70
N ARG A 419 -15.92 -10.97 7.69
CA ARG A 419 -15.87 -9.50 7.78
C ARG A 419 -16.09 -8.88 6.42
N GLU A 420 -16.49 -7.61 6.39
CA GLU A 420 -16.46 -6.81 5.15
C GLU A 420 -15.04 -6.73 4.57
N LYS A 421 -14.89 -6.97 3.27
CA LYS A 421 -13.62 -6.93 2.56
C LYS A 421 -13.82 -6.56 1.09
N VAL A 422 -13.58 -5.32 0.73
CA VAL A 422 -13.51 -4.96 -0.70
C VAL A 422 -12.27 -5.59 -1.31
N MET A 423 -12.44 -6.29 -2.42
CA MET A 423 -11.35 -6.91 -3.17
C MET A 423 -10.79 -5.97 -4.25
N PHE A 424 -9.49 -6.00 -4.43
CA PHE A 424 -8.88 -5.48 -5.65
C PHE A 424 -9.32 -6.31 -6.87
N ALA A 425 -9.28 -5.73 -8.06
CA ALA A 425 -9.66 -6.44 -9.27
C ALA A 425 -8.89 -7.77 -9.47
N SER A 426 -7.62 -7.82 -9.07
CA SER A 426 -6.80 -9.05 -9.08
C SER A 426 -7.32 -10.10 -8.09
N GLU A 427 -7.77 -9.70 -6.90
CA GLU A 427 -8.36 -10.60 -5.92
C GLU A 427 -9.71 -11.13 -6.41
N THR A 428 -10.56 -10.29 -7.01
CA THR A 428 -11.84 -10.75 -7.61
C THR A 428 -11.60 -11.82 -8.68
N LEU A 429 -10.55 -11.67 -9.48
CA LEU A 429 -10.16 -12.70 -10.45
C LEU A 429 -9.67 -13.98 -9.79
N TYR A 430 -8.99 -13.86 -8.64
CA TYR A 430 -8.42 -14.99 -7.90
C TYR A 430 -9.49 -15.80 -7.14
N TYR A 431 -10.42 -15.15 -6.44
CA TYR A 431 -11.47 -15.84 -5.70
C TYR A 431 -12.58 -16.35 -6.62
N ASP A 432 -13.27 -17.44 -6.20
CA ASP A 432 -14.40 -17.99 -6.95
C ASP A 432 -15.73 -17.32 -6.61
N LYS A 433 -15.73 -16.54 -5.54
CA LYS A 433 -16.89 -15.84 -4.99
C LYS A 433 -16.59 -14.35 -4.92
N SER A 434 -17.60 -13.54 -5.06
CA SER A 434 -17.51 -12.09 -4.99
C SER A 434 -18.87 -11.47 -4.75
N ASP A 435 -18.90 -10.28 -4.21
CA ASP A 435 -20.15 -9.54 -4.09
C ASP A 435 -20.21 -8.28 -4.97
N CYS A 436 -21.00 -7.27 -4.60
CA CYS A 436 -21.33 -6.19 -5.53
C CYS A 436 -20.15 -5.24 -5.80
N GLU A 437 -19.41 -4.83 -4.79
CA GLU A 437 -18.29 -3.91 -4.98
C GLU A 437 -17.11 -4.54 -5.68
N ASP A 438 -16.84 -5.79 -5.42
CA ASP A 438 -15.75 -6.55 -6.04
C ASP A 438 -15.95 -6.63 -7.55
N ARG A 439 -17.18 -6.98 -7.96
CA ARG A 439 -17.57 -7.04 -9.35
C ARG A 439 -17.58 -5.66 -10.00
N ALA A 440 -17.99 -4.63 -9.26
CA ALA A 440 -17.95 -3.25 -9.72
C ALA A 440 -16.52 -2.77 -9.97
N VAL A 441 -15.58 -3.11 -9.07
CA VAL A 441 -14.14 -2.81 -9.20
C VAL A 441 -13.57 -3.51 -10.43
N LEU A 442 -13.78 -4.83 -10.59
CA LEU A 442 -13.26 -5.59 -11.73
C LEU A 442 -13.84 -5.11 -13.05
N PHE A 443 -15.16 -4.92 -13.12
CA PHE A 443 -15.83 -4.46 -14.34
C PHE A 443 -15.35 -3.06 -14.74
N SER A 444 -15.23 -2.15 -13.79
CA SER A 444 -14.74 -0.80 -14.03
C SER A 444 -13.33 -0.81 -14.63
N TYR A 445 -12.44 -1.63 -14.07
CA TYR A 445 -11.10 -1.80 -14.59
C TYR A 445 -11.10 -2.31 -16.03
N LEU A 446 -11.83 -3.38 -16.31
CA LEU A 446 -11.88 -3.98 -17.65
C LEU A 446 -12.48 -3.03 -18.70
N ILE A 447 -13.56 -2.31 -18.38
CA ILE A 447 -14.17 -1.35 -19.32
C ILE A 447 -13.23 -0.18 -19.61
N LYS A 448 -12.55 0.36 -18.56
CA LYS A 448 -11.58 1.44 -18.74
C LYS A 448 -10.43 0.99 -19.65
N GLU A 449 -9.83 -0.16 -19.35
CA GLU A 449 -8.62 -0.61 -20.04
C GLU A 449 -8.88 -1.16 -21.45
N LEU A 450 -9.98 -1.89 -21.65
CA LEU A 450 -10.29 -2.49 -22.96
C LEU A 450 -10.89 -1.49 -23.95
N PHE A 451 -11.69 -0.53 -23.48
CA PHE A 451 -12.47 0.35 -24.35
C PHE A 451 -12.17 1.84 -24.16
N GLY A 452 -11.37 2.23 -23.17
CA GLY A 452 -11.09 3.64 -22.86
C GLY A 452 -12.33 4.43 -22.41
N ILE A 453 -13.38 3.76 -21.93
CA ILE A 453 -14.64 4.38 -21.51
C ILE A 453 -14.54 4.94 -20.09
N GLY A 454 -15.15 6.10 -19.86
CA GLY A 454 -15.28 6.67 -18.52
C GLY A 454 -16.26 5.87 -17.68
N VAL A 455 -15.85 5.50 -16.46
CA VAL A 455 -16.65 4.69 -15.54
C VAL A 455 -16.77 5.41 -14.21
N LEU A 456 -17.93 5.28 -13.57
CA LEU A 456 -18.18 5.64 -12.19
C LEU A 456 -18.63 4.40 -11.41
N GLY A 457 -18.08 4.21 -10.20
CA GLY A 457 -18.72 3.39 -9.18
C GLY A 457 -19.93 4.16 -8.62
N VAL A 458 -21.03 3.46 -8.42
CA VAL A 458 -22.30 4.04 -7.97
C VAL A 458 -22.71 3.38 -6.67
N LYS A 459 -22.44 4.07 -5.54
CA LYS A 459 -22.70 3.53 -4.20
C LYS A 459 -24.10 3.84 -3.72
N TYR A 460 -24.83 2.81 -3.34
CA TYR A 460 -26.09 2.87 -2.59
C TYR A 460 -25.86 2.41 -1.13
N LYS A 461 -26.90 2.50 -0.29
CA LYS A 461 -26.80 2.13 1.13
C LYS A 461 -26.39 0.68 1.39
N ASP A 462 -26.71 -0.20 0.47
CA ASP A 462 -26.52 -1.65 0.59
C ASP A 462 -26.08 -2.31 -0.72
N HIS A 463 -25.59 -1.51 -1.69
CA HIS A 463 -25.17 -2.02 -2.99
C HIS A 463 -24.15 -1.11 -3.69
N MET A 464 -23.34 -1.71 -4.55
CA MET A 464 -22.45 -1.02 -5.46
C MET A 464 -22.77 -1.46 -6.90
N ALA A 465 -23.13 -0.50 -7.74
CA ALA A 465 -23.24 -0.68 -9.18
C ALA A 465 -22.18 0.16 -9.92
N THR A 466 -22.22 0.18 -11.23
CA THR A 466 -21.39 1.06 -12.06
C THR A 466 -22.23 1.87 -13.05
N ALA A 467 -21.64 2.92 -13.62
CA ALA A 467 -22.25 3.67 -14.70
C ALA A 467 -21.18 4.10 -15.72
N LEU A 468 -21.53 4.03 -16.99
CA LEU A 468 -20.62 4.22 -18.13
C LEU A 468 -20.94 5.54 -18.85
N TYR A 469 -19.92 6.27 -19.25
CA TYR A 469 -20.06 7.45 -20.10
C TYR A 469 -20.14 7.03 -21.57
N VAL A 470 -21.33 6.62 -22.01
CA VAL A 470 -21.61 6.11 -23.36
C VAL A 470 -22.90 6.70 -23.90
N PRO A 471 -23.00 6.88 -25.23
CA PRO A 471 -24.23 7.34 -25.89
C PRO A 471 -25.21 6.17 -26.14
N MET A 472 -25.65 5.53 -25.05
CA MET A 472 -26.61 4.43 -25.08
C MET A 472 -27.90 4.82 -24.36
N ASP A 473 -29.00 4.18 -24.76
CA ASP A 473 -30.29 4.32 -24.09
C ASP A 473 -30.36 3.42 -22.86
N GLY A 474 -31.26 3.76 -21.94
CA GLY A 474 -31.55 2.97 -20.76
C GLY A 474 -31.52 3.78 -19.46
N ASP A 475 -31.60 3.06 -18.37
CA ASP A 475 -31.51 3.64 -17.03
C ASP A 475 -30.16 4.33 -16.85
N SER A 476 -30.20 5.54 -16.31
CA SER A 476 -29.02 6.42 -16.26
C SER A 476 -29.05 7.33 -15.05
N ILE A 477 -27.89 7.83 -14.70
CA ILE A 477 -27.68 8.81 -13.64
C ILE A 477 -26.95 10.04 -14.17
N LYS A 478 -27.13 11.16 -13.49
CA LYS A 478 -26.37 12.40 -13.74
C LYS A 478 -25.27 12.54 -12.69
N ALA A 479 -24.03 12.73 -13.14
CA ALA A 479 -22.93 13.11 -12.30
C ALA A 479 -22.34 14.43 -12.84
N GLY A 480 -22.56 15.52 -12.12
CA GLY A 480 -22.32 16.87 -12.62
C GLY A 480 -23.20 17.16 -13.86
N LYS A 481 -22.58 17.63 -14.95
CA LYS A 481 -23.26 17.93 -16.22
C LYS A 481 -23.37 16.73 -17.17
N ARG A 482 -22.84 15.54 -16.79
CA ARG A 482 -22.77 14.39 -17.68
C ARG A 482 -23.78 13.33 -17.29
N LYS A 483 -24.36 12.67 -18.32
CA LYS A 483 -25.24 11.51 -18.17
C LYS A 483 -24.39 10.24 -18.30
N PHE A 484 -24.54 9.32 -17.35
CA PHE A 484 -23.90 7.99 -17.37
C PHE A 484 -24.98 6.93 -17.39
N VAL A 485 -24.81 5.91 -18.24
CA VAL A 485 -25.73 4.78 -18.39
C VAL A 485 -25.36 3.71 -17.36
N LEU A 486 -26.33 3.24 -16.59
CA LEU A 486 -26.11 2.25 -15.54
C LEU A 486 -25.72 0.90 -16.14
N ALA A 487 -24.77 0.25 -15.50
CA ALA A 487 -24.32 -1.10 -15.79
C ALA A 487 -24.05 -1.80 -14.45
N ASP A 488 -24.81 -2.85 -14.16
CA ASP A 488 -24.71 -3.52 -12.85
C ASP A 488 -24.06 -4.89 -13.02
N PRO A 489 -22.78 -5.04 -12.61
CA PRO A 489 -22.07 -6.30 -12.76
C PRO A 489 -22.50 -7.39 -11.77
N THR A 490 -23.45 -7.08 -10.88
CA THR A 490 -24.04 -8.04 -9.95
C THR A 490 -25.42 -8.52 -10.39
N TYR A 491 -26.13 -7.69 -11.17
CA TYR A 491 -27.47 -8.01 -11.67
C TYR A 491 -27.42 -8.95 -12.86
N ILE A 492 -27.36 -10.26 -12.59
CA ILE A 492 -27.15 -11.32 -13.57
C ILE A 492 -28.17 -11.21 -14.72
N ASN A 493 -27.73 -11.37 -15.96
CA ASN A 493 -28.46 -11.21 -17.23
C ASN A 493 -28.90 -9.77 -17.56
N ALA A 494 -28.64 -8.79 -16.71
CA ALA A 494 -28.88 -7.40 -17.07
C ALA A 494 -27.86 -6.94 -18.10
N SER A 495 -28.29 -6.14 -19.02
CA SER A 495 -27.44 -5.43 -19.99
C SER A 495 -27.20 -3.99 -19.53
N ILE A 496 -26.24 -3.32 -20.13
CA ILE A 496 -26.01 -1.88 -19.95
C ILE A 496 -27.33 -1.13 -20.21
N GLY A 497 -27.71 -0.25 -19.31
CA GLY A 497 -28.98 0.46 -19.32
C GLY A 497 -30.13 -0.26 -18.59
N GLN A 498 -29.83 -1.37 -17.89
CA GLN A 498 -30.79 -2.04 -17.02
C GLN A 498 -30.36 -1.99 -15.55
N SER A 499 -31.16 -1.33 -14.71
CA SER A 499 -30.96 -1.30 -13.26
C SER A 499 -31.81 -2.36 -12.57
N MET A 500 -31.38 -2.81 -11.40
CA MET A 500 -32.28 -3.56 -10.52
C MET A 500 -33.48 -2.67 -10.14
N PRO A 501 -34.71 -3.24 -10.15
CA PRO A 501 -35.92 -2.48 -9.81
C PRO A 501 -35.81 -1.69 -8.50
N LYS A 502 -35.20 -2.27 -7.49
CA LYS A 502 -34.98 -1.66 -6.17
C LYS A 502 -34.18 -0.35 -6.25
N TYR A 503 -33.17 -0.26 -7.12
CA TYR A 503 -32.25 0.90 -7.17
C TYR A 503 -32.63 1.92 -8.25
N LYS A 504 -33.61 1.60 -9.11
CA LYS A 504 -33.99 2.45 -10.22
C LYS A 504 -34.48 3.84 -9.80
N SER A 505 -35.19 3.91 -8.67
CA SER A 505 -35.74 5.16 -8.11
C SER A 505 -34.91 5.72 -6.94
N LEU A 506 -33.88 5.01 -6.49
CA LEU A 506 -33.06 5.43 -5.38
C LEU A 506 -31.93 6.38 -5.82
N ARG A 507 -31.72 7.42 -5.04
CA ARG A 507 -30.55 8.30 -5.21
C ARG A 507 -29.31 7.60 -4.65
N PRO A 508 -28.21 7.53 -5.41
CA PRO A 508 -26.94 7.06 -4.89
C PRO A 508 -26.42 7.93 -3.73
N GLU A 509 -25.71 7.31 -2.78
CA GLU A 509 -25.06 8.04 -1.69
C GLU A 509 -23.84 8.80 -2.19
N SER A 510 -23.06 8.16 -3.06
CA SER A 510 -21.83 8.74 -3.61
C SER A 510 -21.44 8.08 -4.94
N PHE A 511 -20.47 8.73 -5.60
CA PHE A 511 -19.83 8.22 -6.80
C PHE A 511 -18.33 8.02 -6.56
N VAL A 512 -17.80 6.94 -7.11
CA VAL A 512 -16.36 6.67 -7.14
C VAL A 512 -15.85 6.93 -8.55
N VAL A 513 -14.96 7.91 -8.69
CA VAL A 513 -14.39 8.26 -10.00
C VAL A 513 -13.26 7.31 -10.34
N VAL A 514 -13.41 6.61 -11.46
CA VAL A 514 -12.31 5.81 -12.05
C VAL A 514 -11.44 6.75 -12.87
N LYS A 515 -10.23 6.98 -12.42
CA LYS A 515 -9.28 7.90 -13.06
C LYS A 515 -8.78 7.31 -14.38
N ARG A 516 -8.63 8.16 -15.39
CA ARG A 516 -7.88 7.85 -16.59
C ARG A 516 -6.42 8.22 -16.35
N ASP A 517 -5.52 7.35 -16.76
CA ASP A 517 -4.08 7.62 -16.71
C ASP A 517 -3.68 8.66 -17.73
#